data_6a046e9e3feac237b9eb57c4f760ada2
#
_entry.id   6a046e9e3feac237b9eb57c4f760ada2
#
_cell.length_a   1.000
_cell.length_b   1.000
_cell.length_c   1.000
_cell.angle_alpha   90.00
_cell.angle_beta   90.00
_cell.angle_gamma   90.00
#
_symmetry.space_group_name_H-M   'P 1'
#
loop_
_entity.id
_entity.type
_entity.pdbx_description
1 polymer ?
#
loop_
_entity_poly.entity_id
_entity_poly.type
_entity_poly.pdbx_seq_one_letter_code
_entity_poly.pdbx_strand_id
1 'polypeptide(L)'
;MNIKLMKKILIIALMLISFIAGAQDNNWKRQARFGWSGYPVTESVIHTWHGCDCGEPFYSFSDIYYDYELPMYTTGGISAEITWLYKDWFTFALTLSGNFTWQGHADAITSERTGTDTSLFLYLVPQARFNWVRRDLVKMYSSVGLGVLAGYDLDKEPGIMPAFQLNPVGIEIGRKVFGFCELGIGMMYTGAMAGVGFRF
;
A
#
# COMPACT_ATOMS: atom_id res chain seq x y z
N MET A 1 -15.19 11.91 -12.60
CA MET A 1 -15.40 11.34 -11.24
C MET A 1 -16.69 11.91 -10.66
N ASN A 2 -17.61 11.05 -10.22
CA ASN A 2 -18.99 11.45 -9.89
C ASN A 2 -19.04 12.18 -8.53
N ILE A 3 -19.42 13.47 -8.53
CA ILE A 3 -19.50 14.33 -7.33
C ILE A 3 -20.36 13.69 -6.22
N LYS A 4 -21.38 12.91 -6.58
CA LYS A 4 -22.21 12.16 -5.62
C LYS A 4 -21.44 11.06 -4.89
N LEU A 5 -20.48 10.42 -5.55
CA LEU A 5 -19.63 9.39 -4.94
C LEU A 5 -18.63 10.03 -3.98
N MET A 6 -18.00 11.13 -4.35
CA MET A 6 -17.11 11.90 -3.46
C MET A 6 -17.80 12.35 -2.18
N LYS A 7 -19.04 12.88 -2.28
CA LYS A 7 -19.81 13.27 -1.09
C LYS A 7 -20.11 12.09 -0.18
N LYS A 8 -20.44 10.92 -0.73
CA LYS A 8 -20.66 9.69 0.08
C LYS A 8 -19.40 9.24 0.79
N ILE A 9 -18.26 9.24 0.11
CA ILE A 9 -16.96 8.88 0.70
C ILE A 9 -16.58 9.88 1.81
N LEU A 10 -16.79 11.18 1.58
CA LEU A 10 -16.52 12.21 2.59
C LEU A 10 -17.42 12.07 3.83
N ILE A 11 -18.70 11.74 3.65
CA ILE A 11 -19.65 11.52 4.76
C ILE A 11 -19.25 10.27 5.55
N ILE A 12 -18.85 9.18 4.89
CA ILE A 12 -18.36 7.96 5.55
C ILE A 12 -17.08 8.24 6.33
N ALA A 13 -16.15 8.99 5.76
CA ALA A 13 -14.92 9.40 6.43
C ALA A 13 -15.21 10.30 7.66
N LEU A 14 -16.14 11.24 7.54
CA LEU A 14 -16.58 12.09 8.66
C LEU A 14 -17.34 11.31 9.75
N MET A 15 -18.14 10.33 9.39
CA MET A 15 -18.79 9.42 10.35
C MET A 15 -17.78 8.55 11.07
N LEU A 16 -16.78 8.01 10.37
CA LEU A 16 -15.67 7.28 11.00
C LEU A 16 -14.90 8.15 12.00
N ILE A 17 -14.64 9.41 11.65
CA ILE A 17 -13.96 10.37 12.54
C ILE A 17 -14.82 10.68 13.78
N SER A 18 -16.13 10.84 13.66
CA SER A 18 -17.02 11.13 14.80
C SER A 18 -17.22 9.93 15.73
N PHE A 19 -17.21 8.69 15.22
CA PHE A 19 -17.25 7.47 16.06
C PHE A 19 -15.99 7.32 16.94
N ILE A 20 -14.90 7.93 16.52
CA ILE A 20 -13.59 7.89 17.18
C ILE A 20 -13.46 8.95 18.29
N ALA A 21 -14.26 10.02 18.25
CA ALA A 21 -14.16 11.14 19.19
C ALA A 21 -14.69 10.86 20.61
N GLY A 22 -15.38 9.73 20.84
CA GLY A 22 -16.06 9.42 22.10
C GLY A 22 -15.26 8.70 23.18
N ALA A 23 -14.02 8.29 22.94
CA ALA A 23 -13.25 7.49 23.90
C ALA A 23 -12.26 8.36 24.70
N GLN A 24 -12.61 8.65 25.93
CA GLN A 24 -11.83 9.51 26.84
C GLN A 24 -11.19 8.67 27.97
N ASP A 25 -10.47 7.60 27.62
CA ASP A 25 -9.72 6.82 28.59
C ASP A 25 -8.24 6.73 28.21
N ASN A 26 -7.35 7.08 29.14
CA ASN A 26 -5.90 7.15 28.91
C ASN A 26 -5.22 5.78 28.70
N ASN A 27 -5.98 4.71 28.65
CA ASN A 27 -5.48 3.35 28.49
C ASN A 27 -5.78 2.81 27.06
N TRP A 28 -5.23 3.50 26.07
CA TRP A 28 -5.41 3.16 24.66
C TRP A 28 -4.91 1.75 24.34
N LYS A 29 -5.85 0.82 24.13
CA LYS A 29 -5.52 -0.57 23.77
C LYS A 29 -5.51 -0.80 22.25
N ARG A 30 -6.06 0.12 21.49
CA ARG A 30 -6.20 0.00 20.04
C ARG A 30 -5.80 1.28 19.32
N GLN A 31 -5.37 1.15 18.09
CA GLN A 31 -5.11 2.28 17.19
C GLN A 31 -5.60 1.94 15.79
N ALA A 32 -6.07 2.95 15.07
CA ALA A 32 -6.31 2.90 13.64
C ALA A 32 -5.34 3.86 12.95
N ARG A 33 -4.78 3.45 11.82
CA ARG A 33 -3.80 4.23 11.06
C ARG A 33 -4.18 4.23 9.60
N PHE A 34 -3.91 5.34 8.93
CA PHE A 34 -4.04 5.50 7.48
C PHE A 34 -2.73 6.05 6.95
N GLY A 35 -2.15 5.39 5.98
CA GLY A 35 -0.88 5.74 5.41
C GLY A 35 -0.90 5.77 3.90
N TRP A 36 0.07 6.47 3.37
CA TRP A 36 0.39 6.50 1.97
C TRP A 36 1.88 6.25 1.79
N SER A 37 2.21 5.33 0.90
CA SER A 37 3.57 5.05 0.49
C SER A 37 3.77 5.49 -0.96
N GLY A 38 5.01 5.80 -1.30
CA GLY A 38 5.37 6.15 -2.66
C GLY A 38 5.17 5.01 -3.66
N TYR A 39 6.19 4.70 -4.44
CA TYR A 39 6.10 3.71 -5.51
C TYR A 39 5.96 2.27 -4.96
N PRO A 40 4.92 1.52 -5.33
CA PRO A 40 4.81 0.10 -5.00
C PRO A 40 5.79 -0.71 -5.86
N VAL A 41 6.46 -1.68 -5.24
CA VAL A 41 7.49 -2.50 -5.91
C VAL A 41 6.89 -3.68 -6.67
N THR A 42 5.62 -3.96 -6.45
CA THR A 42 4.97 -5.21 -6.88
C THR A 42 5.03 -5.42 -8.39
N GLU A 43 4.82 -4.39 -9.18
CA GLU A 43 4.86 -4.52 -10.65
C GLU A 43 6.27 -4.88 -11.14
N SER A 44 7.30 -4.26 -10.59
CA SER A 44 8.68 -4.61 -10.94
C SER A 44 9.04 -6.06 -10.57
N VAL A 45 8.47 -6.58 -9.47
CA VAL A 45 8.72 -7.96 -9.03
C VAL A 45 7.93 -8.96 -9.86
N ILE A 46 6.68 -8.67 -10.20
CA ILE A 46 5.82 -9.57 -10.99
C ILE A 46 6.33 -9.67 -12.42
N HIS A 47 6.66 -8.56 -13.07
CA HIS A 47 7.29 -8.58 -14.38
C HIS A 47 8.60 -9.37 -14.40
N THR A 48 9.40 -9.31 -13.35
CA THR A 48 10.63 -10.10 -13.25
C THR A 48 10.35 -11.60 -13.07
N TRP A 49 9.23 -11.98 -12.47
CA TRP A 49 8.89 -13.39 -12.23
C TRP A 49 8.21 -14.05 -13.45
N HIS A 50 7.37 -13.34 -14.17
CA HIS A 50 6.81 -13.82 -15.46
C HIS A 50 7.84 -13.75 -16.59
N GLY A 51 8.80 -12.83 -16.53
CA GLY A 51 9.87 -12.66 -17.51
C GLY A 51 11.02 -13.67 -17.42
N CYS A 52 11.00 -14.63 -16.47
CA CYS A 52 11.93 -15.78 -16.45
C CYS A 52 11.44 -16.96 -17.29
N ASP A 53 10.64 -16.74 -18.30
CA ASP A 53 10.38 -17.74 -19.32
C ASP A 53 11.61 -17.82 -20.24
N CYS A 54 12.57 -18.67 -19.83
CA CYS A 54 13.83 -18.92 -20.52
C CYS A 54 13.65 -19.67 -21.85
N GLY A 55 12.48 -19.56 -22.50
CA GLY A 55 12.11 -20.35 -23.64
C GLY A 55 11.61 -19.62 -24.88
N GLU A 56 11.28 -18.34 -24.81
CA GLU A 56 10.84 -17.62 -26.02
C GLU A 56 12.04 -17.03 -26.77
N PRO A 57 12.38 -17.57 -27.95
CA PRO A 57 13.42 -16.99 -28.78
C PRO A 57 12.84 -15.80 -29.53
N PHE A 58 13.40 -14.65 -29.33
CA PHE A 58 13.30 -13.48 -30.18
C PHE A 58 11.88 -12.91 -30.34
N TYR A 59 11.69 -11.73 -29.77
CA TYR A 59 10.66 -10.79 -30.20
C TYR A 59 10.60 -10.75 -31.73
N SER A 60 9.45 -11.06 -32.32
CA SER A 60 9.25 -10.90 -33.72
C SER A 60 9.48 -9.44 -34.08
N PHE A 61 10.21 -9.19 -35.16
CA PHE A 61 10.50 -7.83 -35.65
C PHE A 61 9.22 -7.03 -35.95
N SER A 62 8.06 -7.71 -36.01
CA SER A 62 6.73 -7.11 -36.15
C SER A 62 6.19 -6.49 -34.87
N ASP A 63 6.54 -7.03 -33.71
CA ASP A 63 6.00 -6.54 -32.41
C ASP A 63 6.65 -5.24 -31.97
N ILE A 64 7.85 -4.94 -32.46
CA ILE A 64 8.59 -3.69 -32.21
C ILE A 64 7.97 -2.49 -32.94
N TYR A 65 7.15 -2.72 -33.97
CA TYR A 65 6.75 -1.66 -34.91
C TYR A 65 5.37 -1.04 -34.64
N TYR A 66 4.53 -1.63 -33.77
CA TYR A 66 3.11 -1.25 -33.73
C TYR A 66 2.58 -0.69 -32.44
N ASP A 67 3.27 -0.87 -31.32
CA ASP A 67 2.76 -0.37 -30.04
C ASP A 67 3.87 0.28 -29.20
N TYR A 68 3.63 1.50 -28.78
CA TYR A 68 4.54 2.28 -27.93
C TYR A 68 3.94 2.41 -26.54
N GLU A 69 4.65 1.92 -25.52
CA GLU A 69 4.24 2.03 -24.13
C GLU A 69 4.44 3.46 -23.61
N LEU A 70 3.35 4.04 -23.13
CA LEU A 70 3.38 5.33 -22.46
C LEU A 70 3.87 5.19 -21.01
N PRO A 71 4.28 6.29 -20.37
CA PRO A 71 4.70 6.25 -18.96
C PRO A 71 3.62 5.63 -18.07
N MET A 72 4.06 4.76 -17.17
CA MET A 72 3.21 4.13 -16.17
C MET A 72 2.94 5.09 -15.01
N TYR A 73 1.68 5.16 -14.58
CA TYR A 73 1.24 5.97 -13.46
C TYR A 73 0.67 5.09 -12.35
N THR A 74 0.94 5.45 -11.10
CA THR A 74 0.44 4.73 -9.94
C THR A 74 -0.14 5.67 -8.88
N THR A 75 -1.13 5.18 -8.13
CA THR A 75 -1.65 5.90 -6.95
C THR A 75 -0.67 5.89 -5.78
N GLY A 76 0.39 5.08 -5.85
CA GLY A 76 1.15 4.67 -4.68
C GLY A 76 0.36 3.69 -3.81
N GLY A 77 0.97 3.21 -2.74
CA GLY A 77 0.32 2.32 -1.78
C GLY A 77 -0.52 3.11 -0.78
N ILE A 78 -1.84 2.87 -0.76
CA ILE A 78 -2.74 3.40 0.24
C ILE A 78 -2.98 2.29 1.27
N SER A 79 -2.77 2.57 2.56
CA SER A 79 -2.89 1.58 3.62
C SER A 79 -3.84 2.02 4.73
N ALA A 80 -4.58 1.06 5.25
CA ALA A 80 -5.36 1.16 6.48
C ALA A 80 -4.90 0.05 7.43
N GLU A 81 -4.68 0.39 8.69
CA GLU A 81 -4.17 -0.54 9.68
C GLU A 81 -4.95 -0.43 10.98
N ILE A 82 -5.23 -1.58 11.59
CA ILE A 82 -5.74 -1.67 12.96
C ILE A 82 -4.68 -2.37 13.81
N THR A 83 -4.41 -1.79 14.97
CA THR A 83 -3.34 -2.25 15.86
C THR A 83 -3.91 -2.55 17.24
N TRP A 84 -3.45 -3.65 17.83
CA TRP A 84 -3.79 -4.08 19.20
C TRP A 84 -2.54 -4.08 20.06
N LEU A 85 -2.51 -3.30 21.12
CA LEU A 85 -1.47 -3.34 22.11
C LEU A 85 -1.65 -4.58 22.99
N TYR A 86 -0.75 -5.53 22.85
CA TYR A 86 -0.73 -6.74 23.68
C TYR A 86 0.14 -6.56 24.93
N LYS A 87 1.33 -6.00 24.72
CA LYS A 87 2.27 -5.60 25.78
C LYS A 87 2.89 -4.25 25.39
N ASP A 88 3.44 -3.57 26.36
CA ASP A 88 4.06 -2.27 26.10
C ASP A 88 5.13 -2.30 25.00
N TRP A 89 5.92 -3.36 24.94
CA TRP A 89 6.99 -3.54 23.95
C TRP A 89 6.52 -4.25 22.69
N PHE A 90 5.31 -4.89 22.70
CA PHE A 90 4.82 -5.71 21.60
C PHE A 90 3.40 -5.33 21.23
N THR A 91 3.20 -5.14 19.94
CA THR A 91 1.92 -4.75 19.35
C THR A 91 1.65 -5.63 18.14
N PHE A 92 0.44 -6.11 18.02
CA PHE A 92 -0.02 -6.79 16.82
C PHE A 92 -0.77 -5.81 15.94
N ALA A 93 -0.52 -5.83 14.63
CA ALA A 93 -1.20 -5.00 13.65
C ALA A 93 -1.73 -5.84 12.50
N LEU A 94 -2.85 -5.44 11.94
CA LEU A 94 -3.40 -5.97 10.70
C LEU A 94 -3.49 -4.84 9.70
N THR A 95 -2.73 -4.94 8.64
CA THR A 95 -2.64 -3.93 7.59
C THR A 95 -3.34 -4.42 6.34
N LEU A 96 -4.26 -3.61 5.83
CA LEU A 96 -4.82 -3.70 4.49
C LEU A 96 -4.20 -2.58 3.66
N SER A 97 -3.57 -2.91 2.56
CA SER A 97 -3.02 -1.94 1.63
C SER A 97 -3.47 -2.23 0.22
N GLY A 98 -3.48 -1.22 -0.63
CA GLY A 98 -3.80 -1.38 -2.04
C GLY A 98 -3.11 -0.33 -2.89
N ASN A 99 -2.80 -0.71 -4.12
CA ASN A 99 -2.31 0.20 -5.14
C ASN A 99 -3.04 -0.04 -6.45
N PHE A 100 -3.20 1.01 -7.20
CA PHE A 100 -3.78 1.00 -8.53
C PHE A 100 -2.79 1.66 -9.49
N THR A 101 -2.50 0.97 -10.60
CA THR A 101 -1.59 1.46 -11.62
C THR A 101 -2.28 1.43 -12.97
N TRP A 102 -1.90 2.34 -13.85
CA TRP A 102 -2.38 2.38 -15.23
C TRP A 102 -1.25 2.79 -16.17
N GLN A 103 -1.23 2.13 -17.31
CA GLN A 103 -0.30 2.37 -18.41
C GLN A 103 -1.08 2.54 -19.70
N GLY A 104 -0.74 3.54 -20.49
CA GLY A 104 -1.34 3.76 -21.80
C GLY A 104 -0.49 3.15 -22.89
N HIS A 105 -1.14 2.77 -23.97
CA HIS A 105 -0.48 2.36 -25.22
C HIS A 105 -0.81 3.35 -26.33
N ALA A 106 0.13 3.61 -27.21
CA ALA A 106 -0.05 4.45 -28.37
C ALA A 106 0.56 3.76 -29.60
N ASP A 107 -0.11 3.90 -30.73
CA ASP A 107 0.42 3.45 -32.02
C ASP A 107 1.69 4.24 -32.38
N ALA A 108 2.76 3.52 -32.72
CA ALA A 108 4.05 4.12 -33.01
C ALA A 108 4.06 4.99 -34.28
N ILE A 109 3.10 4.80 -35.20
CA ILE A 109 3.01 5.51 -36.47
C ILE A 109 2.12 6.74 -36.36
N THR A 110 0.91 6.57 -35.77
CA THR A 110 -0.08 7.64 -35.68
C THR A 110 0.03 8.46 -34.41
N SER A 111 0.73 7.95 -33.39
CA SER A 111 0.78 8.51 -32.02
C SER A 111 -0.59 8.64 -31.37
N GLU A 112 -1.61 7.96 -31.92
CA GLU A 112 -2.93 7.91 -31.31
C GLU A 112 -2.95 6.87 -30.18
N ARG A 113 -3.67 7.19 -29.10
CA ARG A 113 -3.81 6.30 -27.94
C ARG A 113 -4.69 5.11 -28.30
N THR A 114 -4.13 3.91 -28.31
CA THR A 114 -4.79 2.66 -28.67
C THR A 114 -5.48 1.99 -27.48
N GLY A 115 -4.94 2.16 -26.27
CA GLY A 115 -5.48 1.50 -25.08
C GLY A 115 -4.98 2.06 -23.75
N THR A 116 -5.49 1.47 -22.69
CA THR A 116 -5.00 1.70 -21.31
C THR A 116 -5.15 0.40 -20.55
N ASP A 117 -4.05 -0.12 -20.06
CA ASP A 117 -4.04 -1.24 -19.15
C ASP A 117 -4.00 -0.77 -17.72
N THR A 118 -4.59 -1.57 -16.84
CA THR A 118 -4.76 -1.22 -15.43
C THR A 118 -4.45 -2.42 -14.57
N SER A 119 -3.71 -2.21 -13.49
CA SER A 119 -3.47 -3.23 -12.47
C SER A 119 -4.03 -2.79 -11.12
N LEU A 120 -4.44 -3.75 -10.31
CA LEU A 120 -4.90 -3.54 -8.94
C LEU A 120 -4.34 -4.64 -8.05
N PHE A 121 -3.63 -4.24 -7.02
CA PHE A 121 -3.11 -5.16 -6.00
C PHE A 121 -3.63 -4.78 -4.63
N LEU A 122 -4.07 -5.79 -3.89
CA LEU A 122 -4.53 -5.70 -2.52
C LEU A 122 -3.67 -6.60 -1.63
N TYR A 123 -3.24 -6.06 -0.51
CA TYR A 123 -2.39 -6.74 0.47
C TYR A 123 -3.12 -6.84 1.79
N LEU A 124 -3.12 -8.03 2.37
CA LEU A 124 -3.55 -8.24 3.74
C LEU A 124 -2.39 -8.83 4.53
N VAL A 125 -1.80 -8.01 5.38
CA VAL A 125 -0.56 -8.34 6.07
C VAL A 125 -0.71 -8.16 7.58
N PRO A 126 -0.85 -9.25 8.35
CA PRO A 126 -0.63 -9.24 9.78
C PRO A 126 0.84 -8.93 10.08
N GLN A 127 1.07 -8.04 11.06
CA GLN A 127 2.39 -7.57 11.44
C GLN A 127 2.62 -7.72 12.95
N ALA A 128 3.81 -8.13 13.31
CA ALA A 128 4.36 -8.05 14.65
C ALA A 128 5.19 -6.77 14.76
N ARG A 129 4.88 -5.92 15.74
CA ARG A 129 5.56 -4.65 15.95
C ARG A 129 6.22 -4.63 17.31
N PHE A 130 7.50 -4.25 17.35
CA PHE A 130 8.35 -4.18 18.53
C PHE A 130 8.64 -2.72 18.85
N ASN A 131 8.07 -2.21 19.95
CA ASN A 131 8.23 -0.83 20.42
C ASN A 131 9.46 -0.73 21.30
N TRP A 132 10.49 -0.03 20.85
CA TRP A 132 11.77 0.13 21.57
C TRP A 132 11.97 1.53 22.19
N VAL A 133 11.30 2.57 21.67
CA VAL A 133 11.18 3.86 22.35
C VAL A 133 9.71 4.15 22.63
N ARG A 134 9.39 4.47 23.88
CA ARG A 134 8.03 4.72 24.35
C ARG A 134 8.01 5.93 25.26
N ARG A 135 7.71 7.07 24.70
CA ARG A 135 7.46 8.32 25.42
C ARG A 135 6.06 8.80 25.09
N ASP A 136 5.50 9.68 25.90
CA ASP A 136 4.13 10.18 25.77
C ASP A 136 3.84 10.75 24.37
N LEU A 137 4.81 11.44 23.79
CA LEU A 137 4.67 12.10 22.48
C LEU A 137 5.34 11.33 21.34
N VAL A 138 6.34 10.50 21.62
CA VAL A 138 7.16 9.85 20.60
C VAL A 138 7.26 8.36 20.87
N LYS A 139 6.91 7.55 19.90
CA LYS A 139 7.14 6.10 19.91
C LYS A 139 7.99 5.74 18.71
N MET A 140 8.94 4.84 18.89
CA MET A 140 9.70 4.24 17.80
C MET A 140 9.60 2.73 17.89
N TYR A 141 9.53 2.11 16.72
CA TYR A 141 9.30 0.67 16.61
C TYR A 141 9.94 0.10 15.35
N SER A 142 10.05 -1.20 15.34
CA SER A 142 10.29 -1.99 14.14
C SER A 142 9.14 -2.96 13.93
N SER A 143 8.82 -3.32 12.72
CA SER A 143 7.78 -4.31 12.44
C SER A 143 8.18 -5.29 11.35
N VAL A 144 7.64 -6.50 11.46
CA VAL A 144 7.74 -7.54 10.47
C VAL A 144 6.36 -8.13 10.22
N GLY A 145 6.01 -8.34 8.97
CA GLY A 145 4.72 -8.88 8.57
C GLY A 145 4.87 -9.93 7.49
N LEU A 146 4.00 -10.92 7.55
CA LEU A 146 3.82 -11.93 6.52
C LEU A 146 2.32 -12.03 6.22
N GLY A 147 1.95 -12.03 4.96
CA GLY A 147 0.56 -12.00 4.56
C GLY A 147 0.35 -12.51 3.15
N VAL A 148 -0.69 -12.01 2.53
CA VAL A 148 -1.07 -12.37 1.17
C VAL A 148 -1.27 -11.10 0.33
N LEU A 149 -0.91 -11.22 -0.92
CA LEU A 149 -1.19 -10.29 -2.00
C LEU A 149 -2.21 -10.97 -2.93
N ALA A 150 -3.23 -10.25 -3.31
CA ALA A 150 -4.18 -10.66 -4.33
C ALA A 150 -4.45 -9.50 -5.28
N GLY A 151 -4.56 -9.78 -6.57
CA GLY A 151 -4.81 -8.74 -7.56
C GLY A 151 -4.74 -9.25 -8.98
N TYR A 152 -4.69 -8.32 -9.89
CA TYR A 152 -4.42 -8.57 -11.31
C TYR A 152 -3.40 -7.55 -11.80
N ASP A 153 -2.52 -7.99 -12.66
CA ASP A 153 -1.50 -7.19 -13.32
C ASP A 153 -2.03 -6.43 -14.55
N LEU A 154 -1.16 -5.79 -15.30
CA LEU A 154 -1.50 -5.06 -16.52
C LEU A 154 -2.08 -5.98 -17.59
N ASP A 155 -1.67 -7.25 -17.65
CA ASP A 155 -2.18 -8.28 -18.54
C ASP A 155 -3.52 -8.86 -18.08
N LYS A 156 -4.06 -8.36 -16.95
CA LYS A 156 -5.33 -8.80 -16.31
C LYS A 156 -5.32 -10.25 -15.84
N GLU A 157 -4.15 -10.80 -15.62
CA GLU A 157 -3.97 -12.11 -15.02
C GLU A 157 -4.19 -12.04 -13.52
N PRO A 158 -5.21 -12.76 -12.98
CA PRO A 158 -5.44 -12.77 -11.54
C PRO A 158 -4.39 -13.63 -10.84
N GLY A 159 -3.82 -13.11 -9.75
CA GLY A 159 -2.82 -13.81 -8.98
C GLY A 159 -3.02 -13.69 -7.47
N ILE A 160 -2.61 -14.72 -6.74
CA ILE A 160 -2.50 -14.70 -5.28
C ILE A 160 -1.09 -15.16 -4.93
N MET A 161 -0.38 -14.34 -4.14
CA MET A 161 1.00 -14.60 -3.77
C MET A 161 1.21 -14.34 -2.27
N PRO A 162 2.19 -15.00 -1.63
CA PRO A 162 2.63 -14.61 -0.30
C PRO A 162 3.25 -13.21 -0.35
N ALA A 163 2.93 -12.39 0.65
CA ALA A 163 3.50 -11.06 0.80
C ALA A 163 4.29 -10.95 2.09
N PHE A 164 5.38 -10.21 2.06
CA PHE A 164 6.14 -9.87 3.25
C PHE A 164 6.39 -8.37 3.33
N GLN A 165 6.56 -7.87 4.55
CA GLN A 165 6.94 -6.49 4.82
C GLN A 165 7.84 -6.43 6.04
N LEU A 166 8.96 -5.75 5.93
CA LEU A 166 9.89 -5.47 7.01
C LEU A 166 10.04 -3.95 7.13
N ASN A 167 9.71 -3.42 8.29
CA ASN A 167 9.90 -1.99 8.61
C ASN A 167 10.92 -1.88 9.74
N PRO A 168 12.21 -1.69 9.42
CA PRO A 168 13.26 -1.61 10.43
C PRO A 168 13.08 -0.41 11.36
N VAL A 169 12.53 0.69 10.87
CA VAL A 169 12.31 1.91 11.67
C VAL A 169 10.94 2.51 11.34
N GLY A 170 10.15 2.71 12.39
CA GLY A 170 8.94 3.51 12.39
C GLY A 170 8.94 4.49 13.54
N ILE A 171 8.40 5.68 13.32
CA ILE A 171 8.22 6.72 14.33
C ILE A 171 6.77 7.17 14.34
N GLU A 172 6.21 7.33 15.54
CA GLU A 172 4.90 7.94 15.78
C GLU A 172 5.09 9.18 16.65
N ILE A 173 4.47 10.30 16.27
CA ILE A 173 4.54 11.57 17.00
C ILE A 173 3.12 12.06 17.25
N GLY A 174 2.75 12.16 18.51
CA GLY A 174 1.44 12.63 18.96
C GLY A 174 0.85 11.76 20.07
N ARG A 175 -0.27 12.21 20.61
CA ARG A 175 -0.99 11.51 21.71
C ARG A 175 -2.17 10.71 21.17
N LYS A 176 -3.38 11.24 21.26
CA LYS A 176 -4.62 10.62 20.77
C LYS A 176 -4.63 10.55 19.24
N VAL A 177 -4.36 11.67 18.59
CA VAL A 177 -4.07 11.76 17.16
C VAL A 177 -2.56 11.85 17.03
N PHE A 178 -2.00 11.11 16.09
CA PHE A 178 -0.57 11.09 15.85
C PHE A 178 -0.26 10.99 14.36
N GLY A 179 0.85 11.61 13.97
CA GLY A 179 1.48 11.36 12.69
C GLY A 179 2.45 10.20 12.79
N PHE A 180 2.66 9.46 11.73
CA PHE A 180 3.69 8.43 11.67
C PHE A 180 4.45 8.46 10.36
N CYS A 181 5.68 7.96 10.43
CA CYS A 181 6.52 7.68 9.27
C CYS A 181 7.25 6.36 9.49
N GLU A 182 7.30 5.53 8.48
CA GLU A 182 7.99 4.24 8.48
C GLU A 182 8.94 4.15 7.30
N LEU A 183 10.09 3.53 7.52
CA LEU A 183 10.95 3.05 6.46
C LEU A 183 10.78 1.54 6.36
N GLY A 184 10.53 1.04 5.16
CA GLY A 184 10.21 -0.36 4.94
C GLY A 184 10.81 -0.93 3.67
N ILE A 185 10.95 -2.25 3.68
CA ILE A 185 11.35 -3.06 2.54
C ILE A 185 10.38 -4.24 2.46
N GLY A 186 9.72 -4.40 1.34
CA GLY A 186 8.77 -5.49 1.15
C GLY A 186 7.91 -5.32 -0.09
N MET A 187 6.89 -6.16 -0.20
CA MET A 187 6.00 -6.16 -1.36
C MET A 187 4.94 -5.07 -1.28
N MET A 188 4.51 -4.65 -0.08
CA MET A 188 3.56 -3.55 0.06
C MET A 188 4.16 -2.22 -0.41
N TYR A 189 5.38 -1.95 0.02
CA TYR A 189 6.18 -0.79 -0.41
C TYR A 189 7.64 -1.01 -0.05
N THR A 190 8.50 -0.33 -0.79
CA THR A 190 9.91 -0.16 -0.47
C THR A 190 10.22 1.33 -0.43
N GLY A 191 10.89 1.77 0.65
CA GLY A 191 11.16 3.17 0.92
C GLY A 191 10.36 3.69 2.12
N ALA A 192 9.71 4.83 1.99
CA ALA A 192 9.00 5.50 3.08
C ALA A 192 7.49 5.40 2.92
N MET A 193 6.80 5.21 4.04
CA MET A 193 5.37 5.39 4.19
C MET A 193 5.12 6.42 5.29
N ALA A 194 4.17 7.32 5.07
CA ALA A 194 3.76 8.30 6.06
C ALA A 194 2.24 8.38 6.16
N GLY A 195 1.74 8.82 7.32
CA GLY A 195 0.32 8.91 7.51
C GLY A 195 -0.08 9.46 8.87
N VAL A 196 -1.35 9.27 9.16
CA VAL A 196 -1.96 9.68 10.43
C VAL A 196 -2.64 8.51 11.12
N GLY A 197 -2.70 8.56 12.42
CA GLY A 197 -3.36 7.53 13.22
C GLY A 197 -4.09 8.11 14.42
N PHE A 198 -4.92 7.25 14.97
CA PHE A 198 -5.77 7.58 16.10
C PHE A 198 -5.76 6.43 17.10
N ARG A 199 -5.66 6.76 18.40
CA ARG A 199 -5.69 5.82 19.52
C ARG A 199 -7.04 5.85 20.24
N PHE A 200 -7.59 4.66 20.55
CA PHE A 200 -8.90 4.48 21.22
C PHE A 200 -8.92 3.23 22.10
#